data_92bd88e7b64216fc2fe80bd321f592de
#
_entry.id   92bd88e7b64216fc2fe80bd321f592de
#
_cell.length_a   1.000
_cell.length_b   1.000
_cell.length_c   1.000
_cell.angle_alpha   90.00
_cell.angle_beta   90.00
_cell.angle_gamma   90.00
#
_symmetry.space_group_name_H-M   'P 1'
#
loop_
_entity.id
_entity.type
_entity.pdbx_description
1 polymer ?
#
loop_
_entity_poly.entity_id
_entity_poly.type
_entity_poly.pdbx_seq_one_letter_code
_entity_poly.pdbx_strand_id
1 'polypeptide(L)'
;MAEGLHILLCCDLDRTLLPNGTQPESPLARPLLRRIAQCSNVTLVYVSGRHKALQQDAIQAYQIPVPDYVIGDVGTTLYSISNNEWQLSETWQQEIAPDWRGKTQAELVALFEGLPELSLQEPEKQNLFKLSYYTPMDIDQQRLLETMQTRLRVQDVNASLIWSIDEAKHCGLLDVLPKDATKSHAIYFLMKQLGMTETNTIFAGDSGNDLTALTSGLKAILVRNATDAVRAEAQQRVVEAGYPDRLYQAKGNFMGMNGNYAAGVLEGLVHFFPETAAWFEDNPLNPHAGYDLNN
;
A
#
# COMPACT_ATOMS: atom_id res chain seq x y z
N MET A 1 -12.24 -3.56 32.44
CA MET A 1 -10.91 -3.22 31.90
C MET A 1 -11.20 -2.56 30.56
N ALA A 2 -10.73 -1.35 30.31
CA ALA A 2 -10.89 -0.74 29.01
C ALA A 2 -10.23 -1.71 27.99
N GLU A 3 -10.96 -2.12 26.96
CA GLU A 3 -10.37 -2.86 25.85
C GLU A 3 -9.20 -2.02 25.34
N GLY A 4 -7.98 -2.56 25.47
CA GLY A 4 -6.78 -1.84 25.10
C GLY A 4 -6.85 -1.45 23.63
N LEU A 5 -6.38 -0.25 23.30
CA LEU A 5 -6.23 0.22 21.92
C LEU A 5 -5.56 -0.88 21.07
N HIS A 6 -6.22 -1.30 20.01
CA HIS A 6 -5.64 -2.18 18.99
C HIS A 6 -5.63 -1.45 17.65
N ILE A 7 -4.48 -1.37 17.00
CA ILE A 7 -4.27 -0.57 15.79
C ILE A 7 -4.01 -1.49 14.60
N LEU A 8 -4.74 -1.28 13.51
CA LEU A 8 -4.44 -1.83 12.21
C LEU A 8 -3.57 -0.82 11.45
N LEU A 9 -2.26 -1.11 11.33
CA LEU A 9 -1.30 -0.25 10.66
C LEU A 9 -1.02 -0.78 9.26
N CYS A 10 -1.65 -0.18 8.26
CA CYS A 10 -1.48 -0.50 6.85
C CYS A 10 -0.45 0.44 6.22
N CYS A 11 0.59 -0.10 5.61
CA CYS A 11 1.66 0.70 5.02
C CYS A 11 1.94 0.26 3.59
N ASP A 12 2.01 1.22 2.67
CA ASP A 12 2.69 0.98 1.40
C ASP A 12 4.18 0.70 1.64
N LEU A 13 4.84 0.04 0.69
CA LEU A 13 6.23 -0.34 0.83
C LEU A 13 7.18 0.66 0.19
N ASP A 14 7.10 0.81 -1.14
CA ASP A 14 8.08 1.57 -1.91
C ASP A 14 8.02 3.05 -1.53
N ARG A 15 9.16 3.60 -1.08
CA ARG A 15 9.25 5.00 -0.64
C ARG A 15 8.34 5.40 0.54
N THR A 16 7.59 4.43 1.09
CA THR A 16 6.79 4.60 2.33
C THR A 16 7.47 3.95 3.53
N LEU A 17 7.76 2.67 3.48
CA LEU A 17 8.59 2.00 4.49
C LEU A 17 10.01 1.77 4.01
N LEU A 18 10.19 1.50 2.71
CA LEU A 18 11.48 1.21 2.10
C LEU A 18 12.18 2.53 1.72
N PRO A 19 13.43 2.75 2.18
CA PRO A 19 14.20 3.93 1.82
C PRO A 19 14.85 3.77 0.43
N ASN A 20 14.06 3.43 -0.57
CA ASN A 20 14.49 3.22 -1.96
C ASN A 20 14.26 4.45 -2.86
N GLY A 21 14.00 5.62 -2.27
CA GLY A 21 14.01 6.91 -2.93
C GLY A 21 15.35 7.63 -2.78
N THR A 22 15.38 8.91 -3.19
CA THR A 22 16.58 9.75 -3.12
C THR A 22 16.77 10.48 -1.78
N GLN A 23 15.72 10.54 -0.97
CA GLN A 23 15.74 11.22 0.32
C GLN A 23 16.50 10.39 1.37
N PRO A 24 17.16 11.04 2.35
CA PRO A 24 17.85 10.32 3.41
C PRO A 24 16.87 9.62 4.36
N GLU A 25 17.24 8.43 4.82
CA GLU A 25 16.54 7.73 5.89
C GLU A 25 17.05 8.16 7.26
N SER A 26 16.16 8.21 8.25
CA SER A 26 16.55 8.38 9.66
C SER A 26 17.00 7.04 10.23
N PRO A 27 18.22 6.93 10.81
CA PRO A 27 18.78 5.64 11.28
C PRO A 27 17.91 4.91 12.31
N LEU A 28 17.14 5.65 13.11
CA LEU A 28 16.26 5.09 14.14
C LEU A 28 14.94 4.55 13.57
N ALA A 29 14.54 4.91 12.36
CA ALA A 29 13.19 4.66 11.85
C ALA A 29 12.88 3.15 11.76
N ARG A 30 13.70 2.36 11.08
CA ARG A 30 13.46 0.91 10.95
C ARG A 30 13.61 0.13 12.26
N PRO A 31 14.61 0.40 13.15
CA PRO A 31 14.64 -0.18 14.49
C PRO A 31 13.36 0.06 15.28
N LEU A 32 12.82 1.27 15.27
CA LEU A 32 11.59 1.61 15.96
C LEU A 32 10.37 0.95 15.32
N LEU A 33 10.31 0.88 13.98
CA LEU A 33 9.25 0.15 13.27
C LEU A 33 9.22 -1.33 13.67
N ARG A 34 10.40 -1.99 13.76
CA ARG A 34 10.47 -3.39 14.23
C ARG A 34 9.94 -3.55 15.66
N ARG A 35 10.20 -2.57 16.53
CA ARG A 35 9.67 -2.56 17.90
C ARG A 35 8.14 -2.43 17.91
N ILE A 36 7.60 -1.51 17.12
CA ILE A 36 6.13 -1.34 17.00
C ILE A 36 5.45 -2.61 16.47
N ALA A 37 6.05 -3.25 15.49
CA ALA A 37 5.52 -4.50 14.94
C ALA A 37 5.51 -5.67 15.95
N GLN A 38 6.26 -5.58 17.06
CA GLN A 38 6.25 -6.57 18.14
C GLN A 38 5.20 -6.28 19.22
N CYS A 39 4.54 -5.11 19.18
CA CYS A 39 3.49 -4.79 20.12
C CYS A 39 2.23 -5.62 19.82
N SER A 40 1.73 -6.35 20.82
CA SER A 40 0.51 -7.17 20.69
C SER A 40 -0.74 -6.37 20.29
N ASN A 41 -0.68 -5.05 20.44
CA ASN A 41 -1.77 -4.13 20.14
C ASN A 41 -1.66 -3.55 18.71
N VAL A 42 -0.73 -4.04 17.89
CA VAL A 42 -0.56 -3.61 16.50
C VAL A 42 -0.70 -4.82 15.60
N THR A 43 -1.56 -4.70 14.61
CA THR A 43 -1.59 -5.58 13.44
C THR A 43 -0.95 -4.83 12.28
N LEU A 44 0.20 -5.29 11.81
CA LEU A 44 0.95 -4.68 10.72
C LEU A 44 0.55 -5.28 9.38
N VAL A 45 0.24 -4.43 8.41
CA VAL A 45 -0.16 -4.82 7.06
C VAL A 45 0.70 -4.11 6.02
N TYR A 46 1.29 -4.85 5.10
CA TYR A 46 1.91 -4.24 3.92
C TYR A 46 0.93 -4.21 2.77
N VAL A 47 0.88 -3.08 2.06
CA VAL A 47 -0.07 -2.81 0.97
C VAL A 47 0.69 -2.32 -0.25
N SER A 48 1.03 -3.20 -1.20
CA SER A 48 1.98 -2.89 -2.25
C SER A 48 1.55 -3.39 -3.64
N GLY A 49 2.10 -2.77 -4.67
CA GLY A 49 2.02 -3.29 -6.04
C GLY A 49 2.89 -4.52 -6.29
N ARG A 50 3.83 -4.80 -5.39
CA ARG A 50 4.75 -5.94 -5.50
C ARG A 50 4.03 -7.26 -5.33
N HIS A 51 4.41 -8.27 -6.12
CA HIS A 51 3.98 -9.65 -5.90
C HIS A 51 4.73 -10.29 -4.72
N LYS A 52 4.24 -11.44 -4.24
CA LYS A 52 4.72 -12.13 -3.03
C LYS A 52 6.25 -12.22 -2.95
N ALA A 53 6.93 -12.74 -3.99
CA ALA A 53 8.38 -12.93 -3.95
C ALA A 53 9.13 -11.60 -3.78
N LEU A 54 8.75 -10.54 -4.52
CA LEU A 54 9.35 -9.21 -4.38
C LEU A 54 9.09 -8.58 -3.01
N GLN A 55 8.00 -8.92 -2.34
CA GLN A 55 7.75 -8.46 -0.96
C GLN A 55 8.62 -9.20 0.04
N GLN A 56 8.78 -10.52 -0.12
CA GLN A 56 9.69 -11.34 0.70
C GLN A 56 11.14 -10.86 0.57
N ASP A 57 11.59 -10.60 -0.66
CA ASP A 57 12.92 -10.04 -0.93
C ASP A 57 13.10 -8.67 -0.27
N ALA A 58 12.08 -7.78 -0.34
CA ALA A 58 12.13 -6.47 0.29
C ALA A 58 12.20 -6.57 1.82
N ILE A 59 11.41 -7.44 2.45
CA ILE A 59 11.45 -7.67 3.90
C ILE A 59 12.86 -8.06 4.34
N GLN A 60 13.49 -8.98 3.61
CA GLN A 60 14.83 -9.44 3.91
C GLN A 60 15.90 -8.38 3.62
N ALA A 61 15.88 -7.78 2.42
CA ALA A 61 16.90 -6.83 1.98
C ALA A 61 16.93 -5.55 2.83
N TYR A 62 15.76 -5.03 3.19
CA TYR A 62 15.66 -3.82 4.00
C TYR A 62 15.53 -4.09 5.50
N GLN A 63 15.49 -5.36 5.93
CA GLN A 63 15.36 -5.76 7.33
C GLN A 63 14.15 -5.08 8.02
N ILE A 64 13.06 -4.92 7.30
CA ILE A 64 11.78 -4.48 7.88
C ILE A 64 11.08 -5.65 8.58
N PRO A 65 10.17 -5.43 9.54
CA PRO A 65 9.49 -6.51 10.22
C PRO A 65 8.66 -7.36 9.25
N VAL A 66 8.48 -8.64 9.58
CA VAL A 66 7.49 -9.48 8.90
C VAL A 66 6.11 -9.01 9.34
N PRO A 67 5.20 -8.67 8.42
CA PRO A 67 3.86 -8.19 8.78
C PRO A 67 2.93 -9.37 9.12
N ASP A 68 1.78 -9.07 9.72
CA ASP A 68 0.72 -10.05 9.96
C ASP A 68 -0.07 -10.37 8.68
N TYR A 69 -0.25 -9.35 7.83
CA TYR A 69 -0.96 -9.47 6.56
C TYR A 69 -0.24 -8.73 5.44
N VAL A 70 -0.49 -9.18 4.23
CA VAL A 70 0.02 -8.54 3.01
C VAL A 70 -1.09 -8.41 1.98
N ILE A 71 -1.34 -7.20 1.52
CA ILE A 71 -2.10 -6.89 0.34
C ILE A 71 -1.10 -6.64 -0.78
N GLY A 72 -1.05 -7.53 -1.76
CA GLY A 72 -0.07 -7.53 -2.83
C GLY A 72 -0.69 -7.36 -4.21
N ASP A 73 0.18 -7.34 -5.23
CA ASP A 73 -0.24 -7.35 -6.63
C ASP A 73 -1.27 -6.26 -6.96
N VAL A 74 -1.03 -5.05 -6.49
CA VAL A 74 -1.92 -3.88 -6.68
C VAL A 74 -3.30 -4.05 -6.02
N GLY A 75 -3.44 -4.97 -5.05
CA GLY A 75 -4.70 -5.24 -4.36
C GLY A 75 -5.39 -6.54 -4.78
N THR A 76 -4.83 -7.31 -5.73
CA THR A 76 -5.47 -8.56 -6.17
C THR A 76 -5.18 -9.75 -5.28
N THR A 77 -4.18 -9.67 -4.41
CA THR A 77 -3.84 -10.73 -3.45
C THR A 77 -3.89 -10.22 -2.02
N LEU A 78 -4.36 -11.07 -1.11
CA LEU A 78 -4.31 -10.84 0.33
C LEU A 78 -3.78 -12.11 0.99
N TYR A 79 -2.71 -11.96 1.77
CA TYR A 79 -2.09 -13.05 2.52
C TYR A 79 -2.18 -12.77 4.01
N SER A 80 -2.44 -13.81 4.80
CA SER A 80 -2.10 -13.82 6.23
C SER A 80 -0.74 -14.50 6.41
N ILE A 81 0.03 -14.04 7.41
CA ILE A 81 1.36 -14.59 7.70
C ILE A 81 1.39 -15.08 9.13
N SER A 82 1.71 -16.34 9.31
CA SER A 82 1.89 -16.98 10.61
C SER A 82 3.09 -17.92 10.54
N ASN A 83 4.01 -17.82 11.50
CA ASN A 83 5.24 -18.65 11.53
C ASN A 83 6.04 -18.59 10.21
N ASN A 84 6.11 -17.42 9.57
CA ASN A 84 6.70 -17.19 8.24
C ASN A 84 6.01 -17.92 7.08
N GLU A 85 4.87 -18.55 7.31
CA GLU A 85 4.05 -19.13 6.24
C GLU A 85 3.03 -18.10 5.72
N TRP A 86 2.99 -17.94 4.41
CA TRP A 86 2.10 -17.01 3.72
C TRP A 86 0.91 -17.77 3.17
N GLN A 87 -0.24 -17.55 3.76
CA GLN A 87 -1.50 -18.17 3.36
C GLN A 87 -2.35 -17.18 2.55
N LEU A 88 -2.65 -17.52 1.31
CA LEU A 88 -3.49 -16.74 0.42
C LEU A 88 -4.95 -16.78 0.89
N SER A 89 -5.61 -15.63 0.94
CA SER A 89 -7.02 -15.50 1.32
C SER A 89 -7.94 -15.87 0.14
N GLU A 90 -8.55 -17.04 0.22
CA GLU A 90 -9.57 -17.46 -0.76
C GLU A 90 -10.83 -16.58 -0.68
N THR A 91 -11.17 -16.10 0.52
CA THR A 91 -12.33 -15.22 0.72
C THR A 91 -12.16 -13.87 0.04
N TRP A 92 -10.93 -13.34 -0.01
CA TRP A 92 -10.62 -12.15 -0.78
C TRP A 92 -10.75 -12.41 -2.28
N GLN A 93 -10.24 -13.54 -2.75
CA GLN A 93 -10.40 -13.93 -4.16
C GLN A 93 -11.87 -14.04 -4.55
N GLN A 94 -12.71 -14.62 -3.69
CA GLN A 94 -14.16 -14.72 -3.90
C GLN A 94 -14.84 -13.34 -3.90
N GLU A 95 -14.35 -12.39 -3.12
CA GLU A 95 -14.87 -11.02 -3.06
C GLU A 95 -14.67 -10.26 -4.38
N ILE A 96 -13.52 -10.40 -5.03
CA ILE A 96 -13.19 -9.69 -6.28
C ILE A 96 -13.55 -10.45 -7.56
N ALA A 97 -13.79 -11.77 -7.47
CA ALA A 97 -14.08 -12.64 -8.62
C ALA A 97 -15.31 -12.20 -9.44
N PRO A 98 -16.42 -11.70 -8.85
CA PRO A 98 -17.60 -11.29 -9.60
C PRO A 98 -17.34 -10.27 -10.69
N ASP A 99 -16.32 -9.44 -10.56
CA ASP A 99 -15.97 -8.40 -11.53
C ASP A 99 -15.57 -9.00 -12.90
N TRP A 100 -14.92 -10.14 -12.90
CA TRP A 100 -14.52 -10.82 -14.13
C TRP A 100 -15.60 -11.75 -14.71
N ARG A 101 -16.76 -11.80 -14.08
CA ARG A 101 -17.93 -12.58 -14.57
C ARG A 101 -17.60 -14.07 -14.86
N GLY A 102 -16.71 -14.66 -14.07
CA GLY A 102 -16.25 -16.02 -14.22
C GLY A 102 -15.25 -16.26 -15.34
N LYS A 103 -14.78 -15.20 -16.01
CA LYS A 103 -13.76 -15.35 -17.04
C LYS A 103 -12.39 -15.64 -16.43
N THR A 104 -11.66 -16.49 -17.11
CA THR A 104 -10.27 -16.84 -16.81
C THR A 104 -9.31 -15.83 -17.43
N GLN A 105 -8.06 -15.81 -16.97
CA GLN A 105 -7.00 -15.06 -17.63
C GLN A 105 -6.88 -15.37 -19.13
N ALA A 106 -6.94 -16.66 -19.51
CA ALA A 106 -6.81 -17.07 -20.90
C ALA A 106 -7.92 -16.47 -21.78
N GLU A 107 -9.17 -16.42 -21.26
CA GLU A 107 -10.26 -15.77 -21.96
C GLU A 107 -10.08 -14.26 -22.06
N LEU A 108 -9.50 -13.60 -21.03
CA LEU A 108 -9.18 -12.16 -21.11
C LEU A 108 -8.02 -11.90 -22.09
N VAL A 109 -7.01 -12.77 -22.13
CA VAL A 109 -5.94 -12.68 -23.15
C VAL A 109 -6.53 -12.75 -24.55
N ALA A 110 -7.44 -13.69 -24.81
CA ALA A 110 -8.14 -13.84 -26.08
C ALA A 110 -8.95 -12.58 -26.47
N LEU A 111 -9.50 -11.83 -25.52
CA LEU A 111 -10.18 -10.56 -25.80
C LEU A 111 -9.22 -9.51 -26.37
N PHE A 112 -7.94 -9.59 -26.06
CA PHE A 112 -6.93 -8.61 -26.49
C PHE A 112 -6.09 -9.07 -27.67
N GLU A 113 -6.41 -10.24 -28.26
CA GLU A 113 -5.76 -10.69 -29.50
C GLU A 113 -5.87 -9.64 -30.60
N GLY A 114 -4.78 -9.50 -31.38
CA GLY A 114 -4.68 -8.53 -32.46
C GLY A 114 -4.37 -7.09 -32.01
N LEU A 115 -3.99 -6.88 -30.73
CA LEU A 115 -3.38 -5.63 -30.25
C LEU A 115 -1.87 -5.81 -30.20
N PRO A 116 -1.13 -5.38 -31.24
CA PRO A 116 0.31 -5.63 -31.36
C PRO A 116 1.14 -4.88 -30.30
N GLU A 117 0.56 -3.88 -29.65
CA GLU A 117 1.18 -3.10 -28.58
C GLU A 117 1.32 -3.89 -27.27
N LEU A 118 0.63 -5.03 -27.12
CA LEU A 118 0.60 -5.81 -25.90
C LEU A 118 1.52 -7.03 -25.98
N SER A 119 2.42 -7.14 -25.02
CA SER A 119 3.24 -8.34 -24.78
C SER A 119 3.05 -8.81 -23.35
N LEU A 120 2.65 -10.07 -23.16
CA LEU A 120 2.45 -10.63 -21.81
C LEU A 120 3.75 -10.51 -20.99
N GLN A 121 3.63 -10.11 -19.73
CA GLN A 121 4.72 -10.20 -18.77
C GLN A 121 4.95 -11.67 -18.35
N GLU A 122 6.08 -11.92 -17.70
CA GLU A 122 6.51 -13.23 -17.24
C GLU A 122 5.45 -13.86 -16.30
N PRO A 123 5.35 -15.20 -16.23
CA PRO A 123 4.33 -15.90 -15.43
C PRO A 123 4.33 -15.48 -13.94
N GLU A 124 5.50 -15.12 -13.38
CA GLU A 124 5.65 -14.70 -11.98
C GLU A 124 4.96 -13.37 -11.68
N LYS A 125 4.68 -12.58 -12.73
CA LYS A 125 3.96 -11.29 -12.64
C LYS A 125 2.47 -11.41 -12.86
N GLN A 126 2.01 -12.60 -13.25
CA GLN A 126 0.61 -12.94 -13.40
C GLN A 126 0.07 -13.56 -12.10
N ASN A 127 -1.24 -13.42 -11.86
CA ASN A 127 -1.93 -14.22 -10.86
C ASN A 127 -3.39 -14.46 -11.27
N LEU A 128 -4.18 -15.19 -10.48
CA LEU A 128 -5.55 -15.56 -10.83
C LEU A 128 -6.42 -14.38 -11.29
N PHE A 129 -6.21 -13.20 -10.71
CA PHE A 129 -6.97 -11.96 -10.95
C PHE A 129 -6.09 -10.79 -11.39
N LYS A 130 -4.91 -11.06 -11.94
CA LYS A 130 -4.03 -10.04 -12.50
C LYS A 130 -3.47 -10.51 -13.83
N LEU A 131 -3.73 -9.74 -14.88
CA LEU A 131 -3.20 -9.95 -16.21
C LEU A 131 -2.33 -8.76 -16.57
N SER A 132 -1.02 -9.00 -16.72
CA SER A 132 -0.01 -7.96 -16.88
C SER A 132 0.65 -8.01 -18.24
N TYR A 133 0.79 -6.84 -18.88
CA TYR A 133 1.43 -6.66 -20.17
C TYR A 133 2.59 -5.66 -20.11
N TYR A 134 3.58 -5.86 -20.96
CA TYR A 134 4.50 -4.81 -21.40
C TYR A 134 3.92 -4.11 -22.61
N THR A 135 4.23 -2.82 -22.74
CA THR A 135 3.90 -2.03 -23.92
C THR A 135 5.10 -1.17 -24.33
N PRO A 136 5.26 -0.83 -25.62
CA PRO A 136 6.21 0.19 -26.04
C PRO A 136 5.87 1.56 -25.43
N MET A 137 6.86 2.45 -25.32
CA MET A 137 6.68 3.80 -24.77
C MET A 137 6.04 4.78 -25.77
N ASP A 138 6.21 4.54 -27.06
CA ASP A 138 5.85 5.41 -28.19
C ASP A 138 4.46 5.09 -28.77
N ILE A 139 3.56 4.52 -27.97
CA ILE A 139 2.20 4.16 -28.40
C ILE A 139 1.19 5.24 -28.04
N ASP A 140 0.06 5.22 -28.73
CA ASP A 140 -1.14 5.95 -28.32
C ASP A 140 -1.82 5.22 -27.17
N GLN A 141 -1.36 5.53 -25.94
CA GLN A 141 -1.86 4.92 -24.71
C GLN A 141 -3.38 5.07 -24.58
N GLN A 142 -3.91 6.26 -24.85
CA GLN A 142 -5.35 6.53 -24.70
C GLN A 142 -6.17 5.63 -25.61
N ARG A 143 -5.79 5.55 -26.88
CA ARG A 143 -6.45 4.69 -27.87
C ARG A 143 -6.41 3.22 -27.49
N LEU A 144 -5.26 2.74 -26.98
CA LEU A 144 -5.11 1.36 -26.53
C LEU A 144 -6.07 1.08 -25.37
N LEU A 145 -6.05 1.92 -24.33
CA LEU A 145 -6.91 1.75 -23.15
C LEU A 145 -8.40 1.80 -23.50
N GLU A 146 -8.83 2.73 -24.38
CA GLU A 146 -10.21 2.83 -24.86
C GLU A 146 -10.64 1.57 -25.64
N THR A 147 -9.74 1.02 -26.46
CA THR A 147 -9.98 -0.22 -27.21
C THR A 147 -10.16 -1.40 -26.26
N MET A 148 -9.26 -1.56 -25.31
CA MET A 148 -9.33 -2.63 -24.32
C MET A 148 -10.59 -2.51 -23.45
N GLN A 149 -10.88 -1.31 -22.97
CA GLN A 149 -12.08 -1.04 -22.17
C GLN A 149 -13.38 -1.35 -22.94
N THR A 150 -13.40 -1.08 -24.24
CA THR A 150 -14.55 -1.40 -25.10
C THR A 150 -14.73 -2.91 -25.22
N ARG A 151 -13.65 -3.67 -25.44
CA ARG A 151 -13.69 -5.14 -25.53
C ARG A 151 -14.14 -5.78 -24.21
N LEU A 152 -13.66 -5.29 -23.07
CA LEU A 152 -14.10 -5.74 -21.74
C LEU A 152 -15.59 -5.48 -21.54
N ARG A 153 -16.07 -4.27 -21.88
CA ARG A 153 -17.48 -3.89 -21.74
C ARG A 153 -18.41 -4.75 -22.57
N VAL A 154 -18.03 -5.10 -23.81
CA VAL A 154 -18.82 -5.99 -24.67
C VAL A 154 -19.01 -7.38 -24.04
N GLN A 155 -18.09 -7.80 -23.20
CA GLN A 155 -18.13 -9.08 -22.49
C GLN A 155 -18.65 -8.96 -21.05
N ASP A 156 -19.22 -7.80 -20.68
CA ASP A 156 -19.70 -7.51 -19.31
C ASP A 156 -18.63 -7.74 -18.22
N VAL A 157 -17.36 -7.55 -18.58
CA VAL A 157 -16.22 -7.66 -17.65
C VAL A 157 -15.96 -6.32 -17.01
N ASN A 158 -15.98 -6.27 -15.69
CA ASN A 158 -15.68 -5.10 -14.87
C ASN A 158 -14.19 -5.11 -14.53
N ALA A 159 -13.39 -4.38 -15.26
CA ALA A 159 -11.94 -4.36 -15.01
C ALA A 159 -11.39 -2.95 -14.97
N SER A 160 -10.39 -2.75 -14.12
CA SER A 160 -9.50 -1.59 -14.11
C SER A 160 -8.29 -1.86 -14.99
N LEU A 161 -7.92 -0.88 -15.80
CA LEU A 161 -6.70 -0.86 -16.59
C LEU A 161 -5.73 0.11 -15.91
N ILE A 162 -4.66 -0.42 -15.32
CA ILE A 162 -3.68 0.36 -14.58
C ILE A 162 -2.41 0.47 -15.41
N TRP A 163 -2.07 1.71 -15.78
CA TRP A 163 -0.86 2.02 -16.52
C TRP A 163 0.21 2.59 -15.61
N SER A 164 1.44 2.11 -15.78
CA SER A 164 2.64 2.67 -15.17
C SER A 164 3.83 2.55 -16.11
N ILE A 165 4.97 3.12 -15.73
CA ILE A 165 6.20 3.10 -16.52
C ILE A 165 7.29 2.41 -15.71
N ASP A 166 7.98 1.46 -16.34
CA ASP A 166 9.26 0.93 -15.87
C ASP A 166 10.38 1.75 -16.54
N GLU A 167 10.90 2.75 -15.82
CA GLU A 167 11.97 3.63 -16.33
C GLU A 167 13.26 2.85 -16.63
N ALA A 168 13.56 1.82 -15.84
CA ALA A 168 14.77 1.03 -16.02
C ALA A 168 14.73 0.17 -17.29
N LYS A 169 13.55 -0.36 -17.61
CA LYS A 169 13.32 -1.17 -18.83
C LYS A 169 12.86 -0.33 -20.03
N HIS A 170 12.59 0.96 -19.84
CA HIS A 170 12.02 1.85 -20.86
C HIS A 170 10.78 1.27 -21.53
N CYS A 171 9.83 0.77 -20.73
CA CYS A 171 8.58 0.23 -21.24
C CYS A 171 7.39 0.64 -20.38
N GLY A 172 6.20 0.62 -20.98
CA GLY A 172 4.95 0.72 -20.22
C GLY A 172 4.59 -0.61 -19.59
N LEU A 173 3.99 -0.54 -18.42
CA LEU A 173 3.39 -1.66 -17.71
C LEU A 173 1.89 -1.44 -17.69
N LEU A 174 1.11 -2.42 -18.12
CA LEU A 174 -0.33 -2.36 -18.14
C LEU A 174 -0.91 -3.58 -17.43
N ASP A 175 -1.59 -3.35 -16.32
CA ASP A 175 -2.29 -4.37 -15.55
C ASP A 175 -3.80 -4.31 -15.81
N VAL A 176 -4.40 -5.48 -16.04
CA VAL A 176 -5.86 -5.68 -16.11
C VAL A 176 -6.27 -6.39 -14.83
N LEU A 177 -7.05 -5.71 -14.00
CA LEU A 177 -7.44 -6.17 -12.66
C LEU A 177 -8.97 -6.16 -12.53
N PRO A 178 -9.59 -6.98 -11.65
CA PRO A 178 -10.97 -6.75 -11.23
C PRO A 178 -11.12 -5.30 -10.76
N LYS A 179 -12.23 -4.65 -11.08
CA LYS A 179 -12.45 -3.24 -10.78
C LYS A 179 -12.35 -2.94 -9.28
N ASP A 180 -12.86 -3.85 -8.46
CA ASP A 180 -12.90 -3.70 -7.02
C ASP A 180 -11.61 -4.21 -6.32
N ALA A 181 -10.66 -4.79 -7.06
CA ALA A 181 -9.35 -5.17 -6.54
C ALA A 181 -8.46 -3.92 -6.38
N THR A 182 -8.71 -3.14 -5.36
CA THR A 182 -7.96 -1.92 -5.02
C THR A 182 -7.33 -2.02 -3.65
N LYS A 183 -6.25 -1.25 -3.41
CA LYS A 183 -5.64 -1.14 -2.07
C LYS A 183 -6.68 -0.79 -1.00
N SER A 184 -7.55 0.19 -1.27
CA SER A 184 -8.58 0.64 -0.33
C SER A 184 -9.58 -0.45 -0.01
N HIS A 185 -10.16 -1.09 -1.03
CA HIS A 185 -11.16 -2.15 -0.81
C HIS A 185 -10.57 -3.33 -0.04
N ALA A 186 -9.34 -3.76 -0.37
CA ALA A 186 -8.66 -4.83 0.35
C ALA A 186 -8.41 -4.46 1.83
N ILE A 187 -8.08 -3.19 2.14
CA ILE A 187 -7.97 -2.71 3.53
C ILE A 187 -9.32 -2.79 4.23
N TYR A 188 -10.39 -2.26 3.64
CA TYR A 188 -11.73 -2.30 4.24
C TYR A 188 -12.24 -3.73 4.42
N PHE A 189 -11.97 -4.61 3.47
CA PHE A 189 -12.28 -6.04 3.58
C PHE A 189 -11.55 -6.67 4.78
N LEU A 190 -10.25 -6.43 4.92
CA LEU A 190 -9.45 -6.93 6.03
C LEU A 190 -9.92 -6.35 7.36
N MET A 191 -10.22 -5.05 7.42
CA MET A 191 -10.81 -4.40 8.61
C MET A 191 -12.07 -5.14 9.06
N LYS A 192 -13.00 -5.43 8.15
CA LYS A 192 -14.23 -6.15 8.46
C LYS A 192 -13.95 -7.56 9.00
N GLN A 193 -13.00 -8.28 8.40
CA GLN A 193 -12.61 -9.62 8.87
C GLN A 193 -12.03 -9.60 10.28
N LEU A 194 -11.27 -8.55 10.63
CA LEU A 194 -10.60 -8.41 11.92
C LEU A 194 -11.46 -7.70 12.98
N GLY A 195 -12.68 -7.26 12.64
CA GLY A 195 -13.51 -6.48 13.54
C GLY A 195 -12.94 -5.07 13.84
N MET A 196 -12.09 -4.57 12.94
CA MET A 196 -11.49 -3.23 13.04
C MET A 196 -12.41 -2.18 12.42
N THR A 197 -12.18 -0.92 12.79
CA THR A 197 -12.96 0.23 12.35
C THR A 197 -12.05 1.34 11.81
N GLU A 198 -12.63 2.36 11.18
CA GLU A 198 -11.88 3.54 10.72
C GLU A 198 -11.23 4.32 11.87
N THR A 199 -11.71 4.14 13.11
CA THR A 199 -11.17 4.84 14.28
C THR A 199 -9.83 4.28 14.74
N ASN A 200 -9.56 3.00 14.48
CA ASN A 200 -8.35 2.30 14.88
C ASN A 200 -7.54 1.73 13.69
N THR A 201 -7.84 2.17 12.48
CA THR A 201 -7.09 1.82 11.26
C THR A 201 -6.36 3.03 10.71
N ILE A 202 -5.09 2.85 10.36
CA ILE A 202 -4.26 3.85 9.68
C ILE A 202 -3.77 3.27 8.35
N PHE A 203 -3.74 4.10 7.31
CA PHE A 203 -3.00 3.82 6.08
C PHE A 203 -1.88 4.84 5.88
N ALA A 204 -0.68 4.37 5.54
CA ALA A 204 0.47 5.21 5.21
C ALA A 204 0.92 4.99 3.76
N GLY A 205 1.20 6.08 3.04
CA GLY A 205 1.63 6.07 1.64
C GLY A 205 2.48 7.29 1.28
N ASP A 206 3.01 7.33 0.04
CA ASP A 206 3.86 8.42 -0.46
C ASP A 206 3.47 8.95 -1.85
N SER A 207 2.67 8.23 -2.61
CA SER A 207 2.58 8.42 -4.07
C SER A 207 1.15 8.47 -4.61
N GLY A 208 1.03 8.79 -5.89
CA GLY A 208 -0.27 8.95 -6.56
C GLY A 208 -1.13 7.69 -6.57
N ASN A 209 -0.52 6.50 -6.59
CA ASN A 209 -1.25 5.22 -6.52
C ASN A 209 -1.84 4.94 -5.13
N ASP A 210 -1.43 5.69 -4.09
CA ASP A 210 -1.96 5.62 -2.74
C ASP A 210 -3.10 6.59 -2.49
N LEU A 211 -3.30 7.58 -3.37
CA LEU A 211 -4.28 8.66 -3.18
C LEU A 211 -5.68 8.13 -2.83
N THR A 212 -6.13 7.06 -3.49
CA THR A 212 -7.43 6.48 -3.21
C THR A 212 -7.53 5.96 -1.77
N ALA A 213 -6.48 5.34 -1.24
CA ALA A 213 -6.43 4.86 0.13
C ALA A 213 -6.19 6.02 1.12
N LEU A 214 -5.28 6.96 0.80
CA LEU A 214 -5.00 8.15 1.61
C LEU A 214 -6.23 9.06 1.80
N THR A 215 -7.17 9.02 0.85
CA THR A 215 -8.37 9.87 0.85
C THR A 215 -9.67 9.07 0.94
N SER A 216 -9.61 7.86 1.52
CA SER A 216 -10.76 6.95 1.66
C SER A 216 -11.62 7.21 2.91
N GLY A 217 -11.22 8.13 3.79
CA GLY A 217 -11.85 8.37 5.09
C GLY A 217 -11.17 7.66 6.25
N LEU A 218 -10.20 6.79 6.01
CA LEU A 218 -9.31 6.24 7.04
C LEU A 218 -8.42 7.35 7.61
N LYS A 219 -7.87 7.14 8.81
CA LYS A 219 -6.70 7.91 9.26
C LYS A 219 -5.56 7.63 8.30
N ALA A 220 -5.00 8.65 7.68
CA ALA A 220 -4.02 8.52 6.62
C ALA A 220 -2.75 9.30 6.93
N ILE A 221 -1.60 8.72 6.63
CA ILE A 221 -0.28 9.32 6.80
C ILE A 221 0.35 9.46 5.43
N LEU A 222 0.66 10.68 5.04
CA LEU A 222 1.50 10.97 3.89
C LEU A 222 2.91 11.26 4.39
N VAL A 223 3.87 10.38 4.07
CA VAL A 223 5.26 10.53 4.53
C VAL A 223 5.92 11.76 3.90
N ARG A 224 6.96 12.30 4.56
CA ARG A 224 7.56 13.57 4.16
C ARG A 224 8.23 13.54 2.79
N ASN A 225 8.69 12.43 2.31
CA ASN A 225 9.31 12.29 0.98
C ASN A 225 8.30 12.23 -0.18
N ALA A 226 6.99 12.31 0.08
CA ALA A 226 5.98 12.47 -0.97
C ALA A 226 6.21 13.77 -1.76
N THR A 227 5.88 13.77 -3.05
CA THR A 227 6.02 14.95 -3.90
C THR A 227 5.00 16.04 -3.54
N ASP A 228 5.31 17.30 -3.85
CA ASP A 228 4.40 18.43 -3.59
C ASP A 228 3.07 18.27 -4.34
N ALA A 229 3.09 17.68 -5.54
CA ALA A 229 1.88 17.41 -6.31
C ALA A 229 0.95 16.41 -5.57
N VAL A 230 1.50 15.32 -5.05
CA VAL A 230 0.74 14.32 -4.27
C VAL A 230 0.20 14.95 -2.98
N ARG A 231 1.02 15.79 -2.29
CA ARG A 231 0.60 16.51 -1.09
C ARG A 231 -0.60 17.41 -1.34
N ALA A 232 -0.51 18.23 -2.40
CA ALA A 232 -1.57 19.17 -2.76
C ALA A 232 -2.86 18.41 -3.14
N GLU A 233 -2.74 17.37 -3.94
CA GLU A 233 -3.89 16.58 -4.38
C GLU A 233 -4.54 15.80 -3.25
N ALA A 234 -3.77 15.15 -2.37
CA ALA A 234 -4.30 14.47 -1.20
C ALA A 234 -5.06 15.45 -0.29
N GLN A 235 -4.46 16.63 -0.02
CA GLN A 235 -5.11 17.66 0.80
C GLN A 235 -6.40 18.16 0.18
N GLN A 236 -6.41 18.42 -1.12
CA GLN A 236 -7.62 18.85 -1.83
C GLN A 236 -8.73 17.80 -1.70
N ARG A 237 -8.43 16.55 -1.98
CA ARG A 237 -9.41 15.44 -1.94
C ARG A 237 -10.04 15.25 -0.56
N VAL A 238 -9.25 15.29 0.53
CA VAL A 238 -9.80 15.11 1.88
C VAL A 238 -10.65 16.32 2.32
N VAL A 239 -10.32 17.52 1.85
CA VAL A 239 -11.15 18.72 2.08
C VAL A 239 -12.48 18.62 1.31
N GLU A 240 -12.44 18.25 0.04
CA GLU A 240 -13.64 18.06 -0.80
C GLU A 240 -14.55 16.95 -0.23
N ALA A 241 -13.94 15.89 0.33
CA ALA A 241 -14.66 14.78 0.94
C ALA A 241 -15.16 15.09 2.38
N GLY A 242 -14.79 16.22 2.97
CA GLY A 242 -15.31 16.69 4.27
C GLY A 242 -14.60 16.11 5.51
N TYR A 243 -13.40 15.53 5.36
CA TYR A 243 -12.63 14.98 6.50
C TYR A 243 -11.14 15.36 6.46
N PRO A 244 -10.82 16.67 6.43
CA PRO A 244 -9.42 17.14 6.33
C PRO A 244 -8.53 16.66 7.50
N ASP A 245 -9.10 16.42 8.67
CA ASP A 245 -8.40 15.97 9.86
C ASP A 245 -7.99 14.48 9.81
N ARG A 246 -8.44 13.75 8.78
CA ARG A 246 -8.06 12.35 8.58
C ARG A 246 -6.72 12.18 7.85
N LEU A 247 -6.15 13.25 7.26
CA LEU A 247 -4.86 13.22 6.60
C LEU A 247 -3.80 13.92 7.45
N TYR A 248 -2.78 13.20 7.85
CA TYR A 248 -1.57 13.74 8.45
C TYR A 248 -0.43 13.74 7.44
N GLN A 249 0.15 14.89 7.20
CA GLN A 249 1.37 15.03 6.39
C GLN A 249 2.56 15.12 7.32
N ALA A 250 3.47 14.14 7.27
CA ALA A 250 4.65 14.09 8.12
C ALA A 250 5.56 15.30 7.89
N LYS A 251 6.02 15.92 8.98
CA LYS A 251 6.81 17.16 9.01
C LYS A 251 8.26 16.93 9.39
N GLY A 252 8.53 15.83 10.08
CA GLY A 252 9.79 15.56 10.79
C GLY A 252 9.75 16.03 12.24
N ASN A 253 10.84 15.79 12.94
CA ASN A 253 11.08 16.14 14.35
C ASN A 253 10.53 15.14 15.39
N PHE A 254 9.77 14.14 15.03
CA PHE A 254 9.44 13.07 15.98
C PHE A 254 10.74 12.33 16.37
N MET A 255 11.14 12.41 17.63
CA MET A 255 12.41 11.85 18.15
C MET A 255 13.65 12.30 17.34
N GLY A 256 13.66 13.52 16.80
CA GLY A 256 14.74 14.03 15.97
C GLY A 256 14.84 13.43 14.57
N MET A 257 13.88 12.60 14.16
CA MET A 257 13.82 11.99 12.82
C MET A 257 13.28 12.95 11.77
N ASN A 258 13.63 12.71 10.51
CA ASN A 258 13.34 13.60 9.39
C ASN A 258 11.94 13.49 8.79
N GLY A 259 11.13 12.50 9.20
CA GLY A 259 9.79 12.26 8.67
C GLY A 259 9.73 11.54 7.33
N ASN A 260 10.86 11.17 6.73
CA ASN A 260 10.89 10.39 5.51
C ASN A 260 10.67 8.90 5.82
N TYR A 261 10.02 8.18 4.90
CA TYR A 261 9.83 6.73 4.96
C TYR A 261 9.21 6.28 6.30
N ALA A 262 9.72 5.21 6.88
CA ALA A 262 9.25 4.69 8.17
C ALA A 262 9.23 5.75 9.29
N ALA A 263 10.11 6.75 9.26
CA ALA A 263 10.09 7.86 10.22
C ALA A 263 8.77 8.65 10.16
N GLY A 264 8.28 8.92 8.96
CA GLY A 264 6.98 9.60 8.78
C GLY A 264 5.80 8.75 9.20
N VAL A 265 5.88 7.44 9.00
CA VAL A 265 4.85 6.50 9.47
C VAL A 265 4.76 6.51 11.01
N LEU A 266 5.90 6.45 11.70
CA LEU A 266 5.95 6.50 13.17
C LEU A 266 5.47 7.84 13.73
N GLU A 267 5.84 8.96 13.07
CA GLU A 267 5.37 10.30 13.43
C GLU A 267 3.84 10.38 13.32
N GLY A 268 3.27 9.91 12.22
CA GLY A 268 1.83 9.92 12.02
C GLY A 268 1.07 8.95 12.92
N LEU A 269 1.68 7.81 13.29
CA LEU A 269 1.13 6.89 14.27
C LEU A 269 0.90 7.62 15.62
N VAL A 270 1.93 8.31 16.12
CA VAL A 270 1.82 9.06 17.38
C VAL A 270 0.89 10.27 17.25
N HIS A 271 0.81 10.89 16.08
CA HIS A 271 -0.16 11.97 15.85
C HIS A 271 -1.61 11.50 16.03
N PHE A 272 -1.97 10.35 15.45
CA PHE A 272 -3.33 9.83 15.52
C PHE A 272 -3.64 9.08 16.82
N PHE A 273 -2.62 8.52 17.46
CA PHE A 273 -2.72 7.75 18.70
C PHE A 273 -1.61 8.20 19.66
N PRO A 274 -1.79 9.37 20.33
CA PRO A 274 -0.75 9.95 21.21
C PRO A 274 -0.29 9.02 22.32
N GLU A 275 -1.15 8.12 22.79
CA GLU A 275 -0.84 7.10 23.79
C GLU A 275 0.26 6.13 23.34
N THR A 276 0.47 5.98 22.05
CA THR A 276 1.56 5.15 21.50
C THR A 276 2.93 5.77 21.73
N ALA A 277 3.02 7.05 22.10
CA ALA A 277 4.30 7.69 22.43
C ALA A 277 5.02 6.92 23.54
N ALA A 278 4.32 6.40 24.52
CA ALA A 278 4.87 5.60 25.60
C ALA A 278 5.59 4.32 25.10
N TRP A 279 5.22 3.80 23.93
CA TRP A 279 5.88 2.61 23.36
C TRP A 279 7.34 2.89 22.92
N PHE A 280 7.74 4.16 22.88
CA PHE A 280 9.07 4.61 22.48
C PHE A 280 9.95 5.06 23.64
N GLU A 281 9.40 5.28 24.86
CA GLU A 281 10.10 5.88 26.01
C GLU A 281 11.24 5.01 26.55
N ASP A 282 11.06 3.69 26.63
CA ASP A 282 12.08 2.75 27.12
C ASP A 282 13.09 2.29 26.05
N ASN A 283 13.33 3.13 25.04
CA ASN A 283 14.23 2.76 23.95
C ASN A 283 15.70 3.11 24.29
N PRO A 284 16.60 2.14 24.46
CA PRO A 284 18.03 2.39 24.68
C PRO A 284 18.70 3.11 23.49
N LEU A 285 18.04 3.21 22.34
CA LEU A 285 18.47 3.96 21.16
C LEU A 285 17.96 5.41 21.18
N ASN A 286 17.15 5.81 22.18
CA ASN A 286 16.68 7.18 22.31
C ASN A 286 17.82 8.07 22.85
N PRO A 287 18.38 9.01 22.07
CA PRO A 287 19.44 9.90 22.55
C PRO A 287 18.98 10.85 23.68
N HIS A 288 17.66 10.92 23.94
CA HIS A 288 17.06 11.73 25.01
C HIS A 288 16.57 10.93 26.22
N ALA A 289 16.80 9.61 26.26
CA ALA A 289 16.47 8.75 27.41
C ALA A 289 17.38 9.04 28.63
N GLY A 290 17.42 10.27 29.10
CA GLY A 290 18.28 10.71 30.22
C GLY A 290 18.15 12.18 30.57
N TYR A 291 17.29 12.92 29.87
CA TYR A 291 17.00 14.31 30.24
C TYR A 291 15.69 14.38 31.00
N ASP A 292 15.83 14.47 32.32
CA ASP A 292 14.76 14.81 33.26
C ASP A 292 14.15 16.17 32.86
N LEU A 293 12.86 16.20 32.51
CA LEU A 293 12.12 17.42 32.16
C LEU A 293 11.73 18.25 33.42
N ASN A 294 12.49 18.12 34.52
CA ASN A 294 12.35 18.95 35.71
C ASN A 294 13.65 19.69 35.99
N ASN A 295 13.90 20.77 35.22
CA ASN A 295 14.64 21.95 35.66
C ASN A 295 14.25 23.15 34.80
#